data_8c05a0d99f5984a18de5e43dd8907310
#
_entry.id   8c05a0d99f5984a18de5e43dd8907310
#
_cell.length_a   1.000
_cell.length_b   1.000
_cell.length_c   1.000
_cell.angle_alpha   90.00
_cell.angle_beta   90.00
_cell.angle_gamma   90.00
#
_symmetry.space_group_name_H-M   'P 1'
#
loop_
_entity.id
_entity.type
_entity.pdbx_description
1 polymer ?
#
loop_
_entity_poly.entity_id
_entity_poly.type
_entity_poly.pdbx_seq_one_letter_code
_entity_poly.pdbx_strand_id
1 'polypeptide(L)'
;MIEFLSNDQGVPYLGILGSDVTEELTEQGIPAGVYVDEVEADSPAMEAGIQSGDVITQIDGSGVADFQAYHSALMKKQAGGSLRVTCQRQGTGGEYVEINFNVTVGAKE
;
A
#
# COMPACT_ATOMS: atom_id res chain seq x y z
N MET A 1 31.44 4.01 -9.31
CA MET A 1 30.79 3.85 -9.22
C MET A 1 30.10 3.71 -8.81
N ILE A 2 29.97 3.92 -8.42
CA ILE A 2 29.20 3.74 -8.00
C ILE A 2 28.35 3.57 -7.77
N GLU A 3 28.04 3.77 -7.85
CA GLU A 3 27.09 3.63 -7.68
C GLU A 3 26.51 3.00 -7.11
N PHE A 4 26.65 2.85 -6.88
CA PHE A 4 26.13 2.22 -6.47
C PHE A 4 25.59 2.32 -5.67
N LEU A 5 25.94 2.80 -5.56
CA LEU A 5 25.61 3.30 -4.63
C LEU A 5 24.34 3.22 -4.17
N SER A 6 23.63 3.82 -4.40
CA SER A 6 22.29 3.74 -4.05
C SER A 6 21.81 2.36 -3.99
N ASN A 7 22.47 1.54 -4.49
CA ASN A 7 22.16 0.16 -4.44
C ASN A 7 22.06 -0.38 -3.07
N ASP A 8 22.79 0.22 -2.14
CA ASP A 8 22.78 -0.26 -0.78
C ASP A 8 21.45 -0.10 -0.11
N GLN A 9 20.69 0.90 -0.55
CA GLN A 9 19.44 1.18 0.11
C GLN A 9 18.27 0.48 -0.55
N GLY A 10 18.43 0.08 -1.80
CA GLY A 10 17.37 -0.58 -2.53
C GLY A 10 16.19 0.32 -2.83
N VAL A 11 15.17 -0.24 -3.40
CA VAL A 11 13.93 0.46 -3.73
C VAL A 11 12.93 0.24 -2.61
N PRO A 12 12.25 1.30 -2.14
CA PRO A 12 11.21 1.09 -1.13
C PRO A 12 10.20 0.05 -1.57
N TYR A 13 9.84 -0.86 -0.68
CA TYR A 13 9.10 -2.06 -1.04
C TYR A 13 8.06 -2.36 0.01
N LEU A 14 6.84 -2.57 -0.40
CA LEU A 14 5.76 -2.91 0.49
C LEU A 14 5.29 -4.36 0.30
N GLY A 15 5.25 -4.83 -0.93
CA GLY A 15 4.92 -6.22 -1.21
C GLY A 15 3.48 -6.48 -1.53
N ILE A 16 2.81 -5.55 -2.16
CA ILE A 16 1.45 -5.77 -2.62
C ILE A 16 1.40 -5.71 -4.15
N LEU A 17 0.43 -6.44 -4.69
CA LEU A 17 0.00 -6.26 -6.08
C LEU A 17 -1.34 -5.56 -6.00
N GLY A 18 -1.43 -4.40 -6.62
CA GLY A 18 -2.63 -3.59 -6.52
C GLY A 18 -3.07 -3.05 -7.85
N SER A 19 -4.30 -2.60 -7.88
CA SER A 19 -4.86 -1.99 -9.08
C SER A 19 -5.73 -0.81 -8.69
N ASP A 20 -6.01 0.05 -9.66
CA ASP A 20 -6.85 1.20 -9.41
C ASP A 20 -8.28 0.76 -9.15
N VAL A 21 -8.94 1.46 -8.22
CA VAL A 21 -10.37 1.29 -8.04
C VAL A 21 -11.04 2.15 -9.10
N THR A 22 -11.72 1.52 -10.05
CA THR A 22 -12.36 2.22 -11.16
C THR A 22 -13.67 2.86 -10.71
N GLU A 23 -14.22 3.74 -11.57
CA GLU A 23 -15.52 4.31 -11.30
C GLU A 23 -16.59 3.25 -11.09
N GLU A 24 -16.51 2.20 -11.87
CA GLU A 24 -17.45 1.09 -11.76
C GLU A 24 -17.42 0.48 -10.36
N LEU A 25 -16.21 0.32 -9.82
CA LEU A 25 -16.07 -0.23 -8.47
C LEU A 25 -16.55 0.75 -7.41
N THR A 26 -16.30 2.05 -7.60
CA THR A 26 -16.78 3.03 -6.63
C THR A 26 -18.29 3.11 -6.61
N GLU A 27 -18.94 2.86 -7.75
CA GLU A 27 -20.40 2.80 -7.81
C GLU A 27 -20.95 1.62 -7.03
N GLN A 28 -20.14 0.58 -6.86
CA GLN A 28 -20.51 -0.58 -6.08
C GLN A 28 -20.26 -0.40 -4.58
N GLY A 29 -19.75 0.76 -4.20
CA GLY A 29 -19.49 1.06 -2.80
C GLY A 29 -18.05 0.83 -2.37
N ILE A 30 -17.16 0.51 -3.30
CA ILE A 30 -15.74 0.32 -3.00
C ILE A 30 -15.07 1.70 -2.95
N PRO A 31 -14.36 2.04 -1.87
CA PRO A 31 -13.72 3.36 -1.76
C PRO A 31 -12.67 3.55 -2.85
N ALA A 32 -12.48 4.79 -3.27
CA ALA A 32 -11.42 5.13 -4.21
C ALA A 32 -10.06 4.90 -3.53
N GLY A 33 -9.11 4.36 -4.26
CA GLY A 33 -7.78 4.08 -3.75
C GLY A 33 -7.13 2.95 -4.51
N VAL A 34 -6.26 2.22 -3.83
CA VAL A 34 -5.57 1.08 -4.41
C VAL A 34 -6.17 -0.20 -3.87
N TYR A 35 -6.78 -0.96 -4.73
CA TYR A 35 -7.33 -2.26 -4.36
C TYR A 35 -6.19 -3.27 -4.27
N VAL A 36 -6.05 -3.92 -3.12
CA VAL A 36 -4.98 -4.91 -2.92
C VAL A 36 -5.44 -6.23 -3.51
N ASP A 37 -4.86 -6.60 -4.64
CA ASP A 37 -5.20 -7.86 -5.30
C ASP A 37 -4.53 -9.03 -4.60
N GLU A 38 -3.28 -8.82 -4.18
CA GLU A 38 -2.51 -9.89 -3.57
C GLU A 38 -1.42 -9.30 -2.69
N VAL A 39 -1.08 -9.98 -1.60
CA VAL A 39 0.02 -9.61 -0.71
C VAL A 39 1.09 -10.68 -0.83
N GLU A 40 2.32 -10.26 -1.11
CA GLU A 40 3.42 -11.21 -1.26
C GLU A 40 3.79 -11.82 0.08
N ALA A 41 4.20 -13.08 0.06
CA ALA A 41 4.63 -13.76 1.28
C ALA A 41 5.90 -13.12 1.83
N ASP A 42 5.99 -13.06 3.14
CA ASP A 42 7.16 -12.53 3.84
C ASP A 42 7.47 -11.06 3.48
N SER A 43 6.46 -10.32 3.08
CA SER A 43 6.62 -8.91 2.73
C SER A 43 6.29 -8.03 3.93
N PRO A 44 6.74 -6.76 3.91
CA PRO A 44 6.35 -5.82 4.95
C PRO A 44 4.84 -5.67 5.09
N ALA A 45 4.12 -5.69 3.96
CA ALA A 45 2.66 -5.58 4.01
C ALA A 45 2.03 -6.76 4.72
N MET A 46 2.52 -7.96 4.44
CA MET A 46 2.01 -9.16 5.10
C MET A 46 2.29 -9.12 6.60
N GLU A 47 3.49 -8.70 6.98
CA GLU A 47 3.85 -8.62 8.39
C GLU A 47 3.01 -7.60 9.13
N ALA A 48 2.59 -6.54 8.47
CA ALA A 48 1.76 -5.51 9.07
C ALA A 48 0.30 -5.92 9.20
N GLY A 49 -0.13 -6.92 8.44
CA GLY A 49 -1.51 -7.39 8.49
C GLY A 49 -2.38 -6.97 7.33
N ILE A 50 -1.81 -6.37 6.30
CA ILE A 50 -2.56 -6.00 5.10
C ILE A 50 -2.94 -7.29 4.38
N GLN A 51 -4.17 -7.35 3.88
CA GLN A 51 -4.69 -8.55 3.23
C GLN A 51 -5.27 -8.20 1.87
N SER A 52 -5.37 -9.20 1.01
CA SER A 52 -6.03 -9.01 -0.28
C SER A 52 -7.49 -8.63 -0.02
N GLY A 53 -7.99 -7.72 -0.85
CA GLY A 53 -9.32 -7.17 -0.67
C GLY A 53 -9.36 -5.86 0.10
N ASP A 54 -8.26 -5.49 0.76
CA ASP A 54 -8.16 -4.18 1.39
C ASP A 54 -8.02 -3.11 0.31
N VAL A 55 -8.47 -1.89 0.62
CA VAL A 55 -8.29 -0.75 -0.29
C VAL A 55 -7.43 0.29 0.43
N ILE A 56 -6.26 0.59 -0.11
CA ILE A 56 -5.38 1.59 0.46
C ILE A 56 -5.91 2.96 0.06
N THR A 57 -6.26 3.78 1.05
CA THR A 57 -6.85 5.10 0.80
C THR A 57 -5.93 6.24 1.20
N GLN A 58 -4.98 6.00 2.09
CA GLN A 58 -4.04 7.04 2.53
C GLN A 58 -2.68 6.44 2.84
N ILE A 59 -1.65 7.25 2.60
CA ILE A 59 -0.28 6.94 3.00
C ILE A 59 0.21 8.12 3.83
N ASP A 60 0.60 7.89 5.08
CA ASP A 60 1.06 8.93 6.01
C ASP A 60 0.09 10.11 6.09
N GLY A 61 -1.20 9.80 6.02
CA GLY A 61 -2.23 10.84 6.11
C GLY A 61 -2.55 11.55 4.82
N SER A 62 -1.85 11.23 3.73
CA SER A 62 -2.12 11.84 2.43
C SER A 62 -2.99 10.91 1.60
N GLY A 63 -4.04 11.45 1.02
CA GLY A 63 -4.98 10.65 0.23
C GLY A 63 -4.31 10.03 -0.99
N VAL A 64 -4.65 8.79 -1.27
CA VAL A 64 -4.16 8.04 -2.40
C VAL A 64 -5.37 7.60 -3.21
N ALA A 65 -5.56 8.19 -4.37
CA ALA A 65 -6.74 7.92 -5.20
C ALA A 65 -6.51 6.81 -6.22
N ASP A 66 -5.26 6.48 -6.50
CA ASP A 66 -4.95 5.45 -7.50
C ASP A 66 -3.57 4.87 -7.21
N PHE A 67 -3.21 3.87 -8.00
CA PHE A 67 -1.95 3.18 -7.81
C PHE A 67 -0.75 4.11 -8.04
N GLN A 68 -0.87 5.04 -8.98
CA GLN A 68 0.22 5.96 -9.27
C GLN A 68 0.51 6.85 -8.06
N ALA A 69 -0.53 7.37 -7.41
CA ALA A 69 -0.35 8.18 -6.21
C ALA A 69 0.26 7.36 -5.08
N TYR A 70 -0.17 6.12 -4.93
CA TYR A 70 0.39 5.20 -3.95
C TYR A 70 1.88 4.96 -4.22
N HIS A 71 2.20 4.66 -5.46
CA HIS A 71 3.58 4.39 -5.84
C HIS A 71 4.47 5.60 -5.58
N SER A 72 3.99 6.79 -5.94
CA SER A 72 4.74 8.02 -5.69
C SER A 72 4.97 8.26 -4.21
N ALA A 73 3.96 8.01 -3.39
CA ALA A 73 4.09 8.18 -1.95
C ALA A 73 5.10 7.18 -1.37
N LEU A 74 5.06 5.94 -1.85
CA LEU A 74 5.98 4.91 -1.39
C LEU A 74 7.42 5.25 -1.79
N MET A 75 7.62 5.73 -3.01
CA MET A 75 8.96 6.05 -3.51
C MET A 75 9.61 7.22 -2.77
N LYS A 76 8.83 8.02 -2.06
CA LYS A 76 9.38 9.09 -1.24
C LYS A 76 9.93 8.60 0.09
N LYS A 77 9.66 7.36 0.44
CA LYS A 77 10.14 6.77 1.68
C LYS A 77 11.46 6.07 1.44
N GLN A 78 12.20 5.90 2.52
CA GLN A 78 13.46 5.16 2.46
C GLN A 78 13.25 3.77 3.01
N ALA A 79 13.95 2.81 2.47
CA ALA A 79 13.93 1.45 3.00
C ALA A 79 14.34 1.49 4.47
N GLY A 80 13.63 0.76 5.29
CA GLY A 80 13.85 0.74 6.74
C GLY A 80 13.05 1.77 7.49
N GLY A 81 12.42 2.73 6.80
CA GLY A 81 11.59 3.73 7.45
C GLY A 81 10.21 3.21 7.77
N SER A 82 9.47 3.94 8.58
CA SER A 82 8.09 3.56 8.88
C SER A 82 7.12 4.28 7.97
N LEU A 83 6.03 3.60 7.66
CA LEU A 83 5.00 4.10 6.78
C LEU A 83 3.66 3.79 7.40
N ARG A 84 2.79 4.80 7.50
CA ARG A 84 1.43 4.55 7.94
C ARG A 84 0.55 4.33 6.71
N VAL A 85 -0.08 3.18 6.65
CA VAL A 85 -0.96 2.83 5.55
C VAL A 85 -2.38 2.78 6.10
N THR A 86 -3.27 3.58 5.55
CA THR A 86 -4.67 3.56 5.94
C THR A 86 -5.45 2.82 4.88
N CYS A 87 -6.13 1.77 5.30
CA CYS A 87 -6.90 0.91 4.41
C CYS A 87 -8.35 0.91 4.81
N GLN A 88 -9.22 0.58 3.86
CA GLN A 88 -10.62 0.28 4.13
C GLN A 88 -10.80 -1.21 3.89
N ARG A 89 -11.37 -1.90 4.87
CA ARG A 89 -11.58 -3.34 4.78
C ARG A 89 -13.07 -3.62 4.88
N GLN A 90 -13.58 -4.45 4.00
CA GLN A 90 -15.00 -4.80 4.02
C GLN A 90 -15.30 -5.69 5.21
N GLY A 91 -16.27 -5.27 6.04
CA GLY A 91 -16.70 -6.05 7.18
C GLY A 91 -17.78 -7.04 6.80
N THR A 92 -18.25 -7.77 7.80
CA THR A 92 -19.24 -8.84 7.59
C THR A 92 -20.57 -8.30 7.07
N GLY A 93 -20.91 -7.04 7.40
CA GLY A 93 -22.13 -6.43 6.90
C GLY A 93 -22.01 -5.78 5.55
N GLY A 94 -20.85 -5.88 4.91
CA GLY A 94 -20.64 -5.28 3.60
C GLY A 94 -20.13 -3.87 3.65
N GLU A 95 -20.08 -3.25 4.81
CA GLU A 95 -19.58 -1.89 4.94
C GLU A 95 -18.06 -1.90 5.10
N TYR A 96 -17.41 -0.81 4.70
CA TYR A 96 -15.97 -0.68 4.80
C TYR A 96 -15.58 -0.01 6.11
N VAL A 97 -14.56 -0.56 6.76
CA VAL A 97 -14.06 -0.06 8.05
C VAL A 97 -12.61 0.38 7.85
N GLU A 98 -12.29 1.56 8.37
CA GLU A 98 -10.93 2.09 8.26
C GLU A 98 -10.01 1.39 9.24
N ILE A 99 -8.86 0.96 8.74
CA ILE A 99 -7.83 0.31 9.55
C ILE A 99 -6.51 0.96 9.22
N ASN A 100 -5.73 1.28 10.25
CA ASN A 100 -4.40 1.86 10.08
C ASN A 100 -3.35 0.81 10.37
N PHE A 101 -2.35 0.74 9.49
CA PHE A 101 -1.24 -0.17 9.67
C PHE A 101 0.06 0.62 9.74
N ASN A 102 0.94 0.22 10.63
CA ASN A 102 2.31 0.75 10.67
C ASN A 102 3.20 -0.28 10.00
N VAL A 103 3.80 0.10 8.90
CA VAL A 103 4.59 -0.80 8.09
C VAL A 103 6.03 -0.34 8.08
N THR A 104 6.96 -1.27 8.26
CA THR A 104 8.38 -0.97 8.06
C THR A 104 8.69 -1.24 6.60
N VAL A 105 9.07 -0.19 5.88
CA VAL A 105 9.33 -0.29 4.45
C VAL A 105 10.54 -1.16 4.21
N GLY A 106 10.38 -2.18 3.36
CA GLY A 106 11.49 -3.05 3.02
C GLY A 106 12.27 -2.49 1.86
N ALA A 107 13.34 -3.19 1.51
CA ALA A 107 14.17 -2.83 0.36
C ALA A 107 14.07 -3.95 -0.66
N LYS A 108 13.76 -3.59 -1.89
CA LYS A 108 13.73 -4.54 -2.99
C LYS A 108 14.98 -4.34 -3.82
N GLU A 109 15.73 -5.40 -3.95
CA GLU A 109 16.97 -5.36 -4.70
C GLU A 109 16.80 -5.76 -6.13
#